data_aa84918fcc7568c3ecfb31bdacae78be
#
_entry.id   aa84918fcc7568c3ecfb31bdacae78be
#
_cell.length_a   1.000
_cell.length_b   1.000
_cell.length_c   1.000
_cell.angle_alpha   90.00
_cell.angle_beta   90.00
_cell.angle_gamma   90.00
#
_symmetry.space_group_name_H-M   'P 1'
#
loop_
_entity.id
_entity.type
_entity.pdbx_description
1 polymer ?
#
loop_
_entity_poly.entity_id
_entity_poly.type
_entity_poly.pdbx_seq_one_letter_code
_entity_poly.pdbx_strand_id
1 'polypeptide(L)' 'MNLIINGEKRDVESNTTLLALLSQLGASEPYAVAVNQSFVPREQCESVTLADGDQIEILSPIQGG' A
#
# COMPACT_ATOMS: atom_id res chain seq x y z
N MET A 1 11.37 2.65 -7.93
CA MET A 1 10.99 3.37 -6.70
C MET A 1 11.01 2.39 -5.55
N ASN A 2 11.71 2.71 -4.50
CA ASN A 2 11.82 1.84 -3.34
C ASN A 2 10.78 2.23 -2.32
N LEU A 3 10.03 1.24 -1.85
CA LEU A 3 9.03 1.43 -0.82
C LEU A 3 9.33 0.50 0.35
N ILE A 4 8.83 0.86 1.52
CA ILE A 4 8.90 0.00 2.69
C ILE A 4 7.47 -0.40 3.00
N ILE A 5 7.16 -1.68 2.79
CA ILE A 5 5.79 -2.17 2.91
C ILE A 5 5.75 -3.16 4.06
N ASN A 6 5.02 -2.80 5.10
CA ASN A 6 4.95 -3.59 6.33
C ASN A 6 6.35 -3.97 6.83
N GLY A 7 7.27 -3.00 6.75
CA GLY A 7 8.62 -3.18 7.22
C GLY A 7 9.59 -3.81 6.25
N GLU A 8 9.13 -4.17 5.06
CA GLU A 8 9.98 -4.82 4.07
C GLU A 8 10.19 -3.92 2.88
N LYS A 9 11.42 -3.87 2.41
CA LYS A 9 11.74 -3.08 1.23
C LYS A 9 11.26 -3.77 -0.03
N ARG A 10 10.62 -3.00 -0.90
CA ARG A 10 10.19 -3.48 -2.20
C ARG A 10 10.47 -2.44 -3.25
N ASP A 11 10.90 -2.90 -4.42
CA ASP A 11 11.11 -2.02 -5.55
C ASP A 11 9.92 -2.14 -6.49
N VAL A 12 9.30 -1.02 -6.82
CA VAL A 12 8.15 -0.99 -7.73
C VAL A 12 8.38 0.08 -8.78
N GLU A 13 7.58 0.06 -9.80
CA GLU A 13 7.72 1.03 -10.87
C GLU A 13 7.36 2.42 -10.39
N SER A 14 8.00 3.42 -10.98
CA SER A 14 7.96 4.77 -10.43
C SER A 14 6.59 5.42 -10.48
N ASN A 15 5.69 4.94 -11.31
CA ASN A 15 4.36 5.54 -11.41
C ASN A 15 3.28 4.70 -10.74
N THR A 16 3.69 3.77 -9.89
CA THR A 16 2.74 2.90 -9.21
C THR A 16 1.93 3.72 -8.22
N THR A 17 0.61 3.65 -8.33
CA THR A 17 -0.28 4.28 -7.36
C THR A 17 -0.50 3.33 -6.20
N LEU A 18 -1.05 3.87 -5.10
CA LEU A 18 -1.34 3.02 -3.96
C LEU A 18 -2.33 1.92 -4.32
N LEU A 19 -3.36 2.25 -5.09
CA LEU A 19 -4.33 1.23 -5.50
C LEU A 19 -3.68 0.13 -6.33
N ALA A 20 -2.82 0.52 -7.28
CA ALA A 20 -2.13 -0.47 -8.10
C ALA A 20 -1.23 -1.36 -7.24
N LEU A 21 -0.56 -0.76 -6.26
CA LEU A 21 0.29 -1.53 -5.36
C LEU A 21 -0.53 -2.55 -4.57
N LEU A 22 -1.67 -2.13 -4.03
CA LEU A 22 -2.53 -3.03 -3.28
C LEU A 22 -2.98 -4.20 -4.15
N SER A 23 -3.31 -3.91 -5.41
CA SER A 23 -3.70 -4.95 -6.35
C SER A 23 -2.56 -5.92 -6.61
N GLN A 24 -1.35 -5.40 -6.80
CA GLN A 24 -0.18 -6.25 -7.04
C GLN A 24 0.13 -7.15 -5.86
N LEU A 25 -0.12 -6.66 -4.65
CA LEU A 25 0.13 -7.43 -3.45
C LEU A 25 -0.97 -8.41 -3.10
N GLY A 26 -2.08 -8.37 -3.84
CA GLY A 26 -3.19 -9.26 -3.56
C GLY A 26 -3.97 -8.90 -2.31
N ALA A 27 -3.95 -7.64 -1.93
CA ALA A 27 -4.70 -7.21 -0.76
C ALA A 27 -6.19 -7.39 -0.99
N SER A 28 -6.86 -7.99 -0.04
CA SER A 28 -8.29 -8.27 -0.13
C SER A 28 -9.06 -7.36 0.79
N GLU A 29 -10.23 -6.92 0.34
CA GLU A 29 -11.10 -6.13 1.19
C GLU A 29 -11.79 -6.99 2.20
N PRO A 30 -12.06 -6.44 3.38
CA PRO A 30 -11.68 -5.09 3.81
C PRO A 30 -10.21 -4.99 4.19
N TYR A 31 -9.63 -3.83 3.99
CA TYR A 31 -8.27 -3.58 4.45
C TYR A 31 -8.17 -2.14 4.91
N ALA A 32 -7.15 -1.85 5.70
CA ALA A 32 -6.79 -0.50 6.07
C ALA A 32 -5.37 -0.26 5.61
N VAL A 33 -5.10 0.93 5.13
CA VAL A 33 -3.79 1.25 4.62
C VAL A 33 -3.37 2.63 5.12
N ALA A 34 -2.11 2.76 5.46
CA ALA A 34 -1.52 4.03 5.85
C ALA A 34 -0.26 4.27 5.06
N VAL A 35 -0.02 5.52 4.71
CA VAL A 35 1.20 5.93 4.03
C VAL A 35 1.90 6.93 4.94
N ASN A 36 3.11 6.61 5.34
CA ASN A 36 3.90 7.44 6.25
C ASN A 36 3.09 7.78 7.51
N GLN A 37 2.39 6.77 8.05
CA GLN A 37 1.60 6.87 9.28
C GLN A 37 0.31 7.69 9.13
N SER A 38 -0.08 8.00 7.90
CA SER A 38 -1.33 8.69 7.64
C SER A 38 -2.31 7.72 7.00
N PHE A 39 -3.45 7.52 7.66
CA PHE A 39 -4.47 6.64 7.13
C PHE A 39 -5.00 7.15 5.80
N VAL A 40 -5.15 6.24 4.84
CA VAL A 40 -5.70 6.58 3.53
C VAL A 40 -7.00 5.82 3.35
N PRO A 41 -8.13 6.54 3.28
CA PRO A 41 -9.41 5.87 3.02
C PRO A 41 -9.38 5.15 1.68
N ARG A 42 -10.10 4.05 1.61
CA ARG A 42 -10.12 3.22 0.43
C ARG A 42 -10.46 4.03 -0.83
N GLU A 43 -11.41 4.95 -0.71
CA GLU A 43 -11.85 5.75 -1.85
C GLU A 43 -10.76 6.65 -2.41
N GLN A 44 -9.74 6.91 -1.61
CA GLN A 44 -8.67 7.80 -2.02
C GLN A 44 -7.44 7.06 -2.53
N CYS A 45 -7.44 5.74 -2.43
CA CYS A 45 -6.24 4.98 -2.78
C CYS A 45 -5.83 5.16 -4.24
N GLU A 46 -6.79 5.32 -5.13
CA GLU A 46 -6.45 5.46 -6.55
C GLU A 46 -5.88 6.83 -6.89
N SER A 47 -6.08 7.82 -6.02
CA SER A 47 -5.54 9.15 -6.28
C SER A 47 -4.25 9.42 -5.51
N VAL A 48 -3.78 8.48 -4.71
CA VAL A 48 -2.55 8.66 -3.95
C VAL A 48 -1.37 8.22 -4.80
N THR A 49 -0.44 9.14 -5.01
CA THR A 49 0.81 8.81 -5.67
C THR A 49 1.87 8.55 -4.62
N LEU A 50 2.72 7.58 -4.91
CA LEU A 50 3.75 7.17 -3.98
C LEU A 50 5.09 7.75 -4.39
N ALA A 51 5.96 7.93 -3.43
CA ALA A 51 7.30 8.47 -3.66
C ALA A 51 8.33 7.50 -3.10
N ASP A 52 9.52 7.61 -3.63
CA ASP A 52 10.62 6.79 -3.18
C ASP A 52 10.83 6.96 -1.67
N GLY A 53 10.93 5.85 -0.97
CA GLY A 53 11.12 5.87 0.47
C GLY A 53 9.84 5.87 1.29
N ASP A 54 8.67 5.93 0.66
CA ASP A 54 7.42 5.93 1.40
C ASP A 54 7.25 4.64 2.20
N GLN A 55 6.70 4.79 3.39
CA GLN A 55 6.39 3.65 4.26
C GLN A 55 4.90 3.37 4.17
N ILE A 56 4.59 2.15 3.75
CA ILE A 56 3.21 1.72 3.53
C ILE A 56 2.89 0.65 4.57
N GLU A 57 1.79 0.81 5.26
CA GLU A 57 1.31 -0.20 6.19
C GLU A 57 -0.05 -0.68 5.73
N ILE A 58 -0.20 -1.97 5.57
CA ILE A 58 -1.43 -2.58 5.09
C ILE A 58 -1.89 -3.59 6.11
N LEU A 59 -3.11 -3.39 6.60
CA LEU A 59 -3.75 -4.32 7.52
C LEU A 59 -4.95 -4.93 6.80
N SER A 60 -4.94 -6.22 6.64
CA SER A 60 -6.10 -6.90 6.08
C SER A 60 -6.40 -8.12 6.94
N PRO A 61 -7.65 -8.56 6.97
CA PRO A 61 -7.99 -9.73 7.77
C PRO A 61 -7.20 -10.93 7.29
N ILE A 62 -6.76 -11.72 8.25
CA ILE A 62 -6.09 -12.95 7.93
C ILE A 62 -7.13 -13.95 7.49
N GLN A 63 -6.93 -14.51 6.34
CA GLN A 63 -7.90 -15.42 5.75
C GLN A 63 -7.64 -16.82 6.26
N GLY A 64 -8.36 -17.15 7.22
CA GLY A 64 -8.36 -18.50 7.69
C GLY A 64 -7.00 -19.04 7.79
N GLY A 65 -6.58 -18.08 7.79
CA GLY A 65 -5.31 -18.53 7.57
C GLY A 65 -5.76 -18.72 6.51
#